data_1b47b06bd0f1680a63944a8ce67176f7
#
_entry.id   1b47b06bd0f1680a63944a8ce67176f7
#
_cell.length_a   1.000
_cell.length_b   1.000
_cell.length_c   1.000
_cell.angle_alpha   90.00
_cell.angle_beta   90.00
_cell.angle_gamma   90.00
#
_symmetry.space_group_name_H-M   'P 1'
#
loop_
_entity.id
_entity.type
_entity.pdbx_description
1 polymer ?
#
loop_
_entity_poly.entity_id
_entity_poly.type
_entity_poly.pdbx_seq_one_letter_code
_entity_poly.pdbx_strand_id
1 'polypeptide(L)'
;ISRLTNALSELGVCKIRLTGGEPTVRKDFFDILKNMKRNSNIPKITMTTNGYQLDKIAEQLNESGLDGINISIDSLNRDTFKKLTGHDRLLQILEGIKILQSLNFKNIKVNAVLLKGVNDTYEEFEKFGNFIKNNKIDFRFIELMQTGDNLDFFKKNHVSSKIFKDYLEKNKWVYQTYGKDAGPSLNYIHSEYKGKFGLIAPYSKDFCKTCNRLRITSRGDLRLCLFGNTGISLRHLLQNDSQKDELVDLIIKQLHLKKESHHLELGETGITPNLSSTGG
;
A
#
# COMPACT_ATOMS: atom_id res chain seq x y z
N ILE A 1 19.77 -4.74 4.52
CA ILE A 1 18.70 -3.72 4.50
C ILE A 1 19.32 -2.35 4.74
N SER A 2 20.13 -2.15 5.79
CA SER A 2 20.72 -0.85 6.13
C SER A 2 21.52 -0.23 4.98
N ARG A 3 22.38 -1.00 4.28
CA ARG A 3 23.12 -0.51 3.10
C ARG A 3 22.20 0.03 2.01
N LEU A 4 21.15 -0.72 1.69
CA LEU A 4 20.14 -0.28 0.72
C LEU A 4 19.42 0.99 1.20
N THR A 5 19.02 1.04 2.46
CA THR A 5 18.31 2.20 3.02
C THR A 5 19.19 3.45 2.99
N ASN A 6 20.49 3.31 3.27
CA ASN A 6 21.47 4.41 3.20
C ASN A 6 21.65 4.93 1.77
N ALA A 7 21.79 4.04 0.78
CA ALA A 7 21.86 4.43 -0.63
C ALA A 7 20.59 5.13 -1.09
N LEU A 8 19.41 4.62 -0.72
CA LEU A 8 18.13 5.26 -1.05
C LEU A 8 17.96 6.62 -0.38
N SER A 9 18.48 6.78 0.84
CA SER A 9 18.48 8.07 1.56
C SER A 9 19.31 9.11 0.82
N GLU A 10 20.48 8.75 0.32
CA GLU A 10 21.35 9.62 -0.47
C GLU A 10 20.70 10.06 -1.79
N LEU A 11 19.95 9.17 -2.42
CA LEU A 11 19.15 9.46 -3.60
C LEU A 11 17.91 10.35 -3.34
N GLY A 12 17.72 10.81 -2.10
CA GLY A 12 16.60 11.68 -1.73
C GLY A 12 15.26 10.96 -1.61
N VAL A 13 15.26 9.64 -1.41
CA VAL A 13 14.02 8.89 -1.14
C VAL A 13 13.42 9.38 0.17
N CYS A 14 12.25 9.99 0.11
CA CYS A 14 11.58 10.59 1.27
C CYS A 14 10.65 9.61 2.00
N LYS A 15 10.39 8.42 1.45
CA LYS A 15 9.46 7.46 2.04
C LYS A 15 9.78 6.02 1.66
N ILE A 16 9.86 5.16 2.66
CA ILE A 16 9.91 3.71 2.47
C ILE A 16 8.63 3.09 3.01
N ARG A 17 8.13 2.07 2.31
CA ARG A 17 7.03 1.25 2.78
C ARG A 17 7.49 -0.20 2.91
N LEU A 18 7.46 -0.71 4.13
CA LEU A 18 7.70 -2.12 4.41
C LEU A 18 6.45 -2.92 4.02
N THR A 19 6.64 -3.92 3.19
CA THR A 19 5.58 -4.81 2.70
C THR A 19 6.14 -6.24 2.62
N GLY A 20 5.50 -7.10 1.88
CA GLY A 20 5.93 -8.47 1.63
C GLY A 20 4.69 -9.32 1.46
N GLY A 21 4.71 -10.58 1.89
CA GLY A 21 3.49 -11.30 2.23
C GLY A 21 2.86 -10.62 3.44
N GLU A 22 3.41 -10.89 4.64
CA GLU A 22 3.07 -10.13 5.84
C GLU A 22 4.38 -9.76 6.57
N PRO A 23 4.73 -8.46 6.69
CA PRO A 23 6.02 -8.03 7.23
C PRO A 23 6.20 -8.41 8.71
N THR A 24 5.11 -8.43 9.48
CA THR A 24 5.14 -8.72 10.94
C THR A 24 5.40 -10.19 11.29
N VAL A 25 5.32 -11.09 10.33
CA VAL A 25 5.71 -12.50 10.52
C VAL A 25 7.22 -12.68 10.61
N ARG A 26 7.98 -11.72 10.10
CA ARG A 26 9.44 -11.74 10.16
C ARG A 26 9.90 -11.48 11.60
N LYS A 27 10.69 -12.40 12.17
CA LYS A 27 11.11 -12.37 13.59
C LYS A 27 11.88 -11.11 13.97
N ASP A 28 12.72 -10.60 13.06
CA ASP A 28 13.57 -9.41 13.27
C ASP A 28 12.92 -8.11 12.69
N PHE A 29 11.60 -8.11 12.46
CA PHE A 29 10.89 -6.96 11.87
C PHE A 29 11.11 -5.67 12.67
N PHE A 30 10.95 -5.71 13.99
CA PHE A 30 11.10 -4.53 14.84
C PHE A 30 12.55 -4.04 14.91
N ASP A 31 13.53 -4.95 14.88
CA ASP A 31 14.94 -4.59 14.85
C ASP A 31 15.30 -3.89 13.53
N ILE A 32 14.77 -4.40 12.41
CA ILE A 32 14.91 -3.76 11.10
C ILE A 32 14.31 -2.36 11.13
N LEU A 33 13.09 -2.21 11.64
CA LEU A 33 12.39 -0.93 11.69
C LEU A 33 13.16 0.08 12.54
N LYS A 34 13.57 -0.30 13.76
CA LYS A 34 14.40 0.54 14.65
C LYS A 34 15.73 0.92 14.01
N ASN A 35 16.39 -0.04 13.34
CA ASN A 35 17.64 0.21 12.63
C ASN A 35 17.47 1.23 11.49
N MET A 36 16.43 1.07 10.67
CA MET A 36 16.11 2.01 9.60
C MET A 36 15.83 3.42 10.15
N LYS A 37 15.07 3.54 11.25
CA LYS A 37 14.78 4.83 11.89
C LYS A 37 16.01 5.52 12.44
N ARG A 38 16.97 4.77 12.99
CA ARG A 38 18.19 5.32 13.59
C ARG A 38 19.26 5.69 12.56
N ASN A 39 19.39 4.88 11.51
CA ASN A 39 20.58 4.90 10.63
C ASN A 39 20.25 5.44 9.22
N SER A 40 19.04 5.90 8.95
CA SER A 40 18.73 6.54 7.69
C SER A 40 18.07 7.91 7.88
N ASN A 41 18.34 8.82 6.95
CA ASN A 41 17.68 10.12 6.90
C ASN A 41 16.35 10.07 6.14
N ILE A 42 15.72 8.90 6.04
CA ILE A 42 14.43 8.74 5.37
C ILE A 42 13.31 9.31 6.26
N PRO A 43 12.63 10.38 5.85
CA PRO A 43 11.66 11.08 6.70
C PRO A 43 10.46 10.22 7.11
N LYS A 44 10.04 9.27 6.26
CA LYS A 44 8.83 8.46 6.52
C LYS A 44 9.08 6.98 6.27
N ILE A 45 8.86 6.17 7.30
CA ILE A 45 8.83 4.71 7.21
C ILE A 45 7.42 4.25 7.53
N THR A 46 6.78 3.57 6.60
CA THR A 46 5.41 3.08 6.72
C THR A 46 5.37 1.58 6.46
N MET A 47 4.26 0.92 6.80
CA MET A 47 4.06 -0.49 6.49
C MET A 47 2.70 -0.75 5.84
N THR A 48 2.61 -1.88 5.14
CA THR A 48 1.33 -2.50 4.72
C THR A 48 1.24 -3.87 5.36
N THR A 49 0.09 -4.17 5.97
CA THR A 49 -0.16 -5.41 6.72
C THR A 49 -1.56 -5.94 6.45
N ASN A 50 -1.73 -7.24 6.57
CA ASN A 50 -3.03 -7.88 6.63
C ASN A 50 -3.67 -7.79 8.03
N GLY A 51 -3.01 -7.12 8.98
CA GLY A 51 -3.46 -6.93 10.35
C GLY A 51 -3.25 -8.14 11.28
N TYR A 52 -2.47 -9.13 10.85
CA TYR A 52 -2.15 -10.28 11.70
C TYR A 52 -1.56 -9.84 13.05
N GLN A 53 -2.21 -10.26 14.14
CA GLN A 53 -1.84 -9.91 15.52
C GLN A 53 -1.75 -8.39 15.80
N LEU A 54 -2.43 -7.56 15.03
CA LEU A 54 -2.36 -6.10 15.20
C LEU A 54 -2.76 -5.67 16.61
N ASP A 55 -3.76 -6.33 17.21
CA ASP A 55 -4.18 -6.14 18.59
C ASP A 55 -3.05 -6.37 19.63
N LYS A 56 -2.08 -7.24 19.31
CA LYS A 56 -0.97 -7.58 20.20
C LYS A 56 0.27 -6.72 20.00
N ILE A 57 0.45 -6.19 18.79
CA ILE A 57 1.70 -5.48 18.42
C ILE A 57 1.50 -3.97 18.23
N ALA A 58 0.29 -3.44 18.39
CA ALA A 58 -0.03 -2.04 18.15
C ALA A 58 0.83 -1.08 18.99
N GLU A 59 1.01 -1.36 20.27
CA GLU A 59 1.87 -0.57 21.17
C GLU A 59 3.32 -0.58 20.68
N GLN A 60 3.86 -1.76 20.39
CA GLN A 60 5.23 -1.90 19.91
C GLN A 60 5.46 -1.22 18.55
N LEU A 61 4.46 -1.23 17.66
CA LEU A 61 4.50 -0.47 16.39
C LEU A 61 4.58 1.04 16.65
N ASN A 62 3.80 1.55 17.60
CA ASN A 62 3.84 2.96 17.96
C ASN A 62 5.21 3.35 18.57
N GLU A 63 5.73 2.57 19.48
CA GLU A 63 7.05 2.77 20.13
C GLU A 63 8.22 2.67 19.16
N SER A 64 8.10 1.86 18.12
CA SER A 64 9.15 1.69 17.11
C SER A 64 9.36 2.91 16.20
N GLY A 65 8.49 3.92 16.32
CA GLY A 65 8.55 5.15 15.52
C GLY A 65 8.06 4.98 14.09
N LEU A 66 7.21 4.00 13.82
CA LEU A 66 6.56 3.83 12.51
C LEU A 66 5.67 5.05 12.21
N ASP A 67 5.81 5.65 11.02
CA ASP A 67 5.12 6.89 10.65
C ASP A 67 3.71 6.67 10.08
N GLY A 68 3.36 5.44 9.75
CA GLY A 68 2.03 5.13 9.22
C GLY A 68 1.84 3.67 8.87
N ILE A 69 0.61 3.23 8.92
CA ILE A 69 0.20 1.85 8.65
C ILE A 69 -0.93 1.81 7.62
N ASN A 70 -0.83 0.89 6.66
CA ASN A 70 -1.94 0.52 5.79
C ASN A 70 -2.39 -0.89 6.15
N ILE A 71 -3.66 -1.05 6.47
CA ILE A 71 -4.25 -2.31 6.90
C ILE A 71 -5.22 -2.77 5.82
N SER A 72 -5.14 -4.03 5.40
CA SER A 72 -6.02 -4.58 4.38
C SER A 72 -7.29 -5.13 5.01
N ILE A 73 -8.46 -4.56 4.66
CA ILE A 73 -9.79 -5.00 5.13
C ILE A 73 -10.78 -4.87 3.96
N ASP A 74 -11.05 -5.97 3.26
CA ASP A 74 -11.92 -5.97 2.10
C ASP A 74 -13.42 -5.99 2.45
N SER A 75 -13.78 -6.30 3.70
CA SER A 75 -15.15 -6.26 4.21
C SER A 75 -15.18 -5.98 5.71
N LEU A 76 -16.16 -5.19 6.15
CA LEU A 76 -16.49 -4.99 7.58
C LEU A 76 -17.52 -6.02 8.10
N ASN A 77 -18.04 -6.88 7.24
CA ASN A 77 -18.85 -8.03 7.64
C ASN A 77 -17.92 -9.21 7.95
N ARG A 78 -18.05 -9.80 9.16
CA ARG A 78 -17.17 -10.86 9.67
C ARG A 78 -17.18 -12.10 8.78
N ASP A 79 -18.37 -12.54 8.35
CA ASP A 79 -18.49 -13.77 7.55
C ASP A 79 -17.93 -13.57 6.15
N THR A 80 -18.19 -12.42 5.54
CA THR A 80 -17.62 -12.04 4.24
C THR A 80 -16.10 -11.93 4.34
N PHE A 81 -15.57 -11.27 5.37
CA PHE A 81 -14.12 -11.16 5.61
C PHE A 81 -13.48 -12.55 5.76
N LYS A 82 -14.09 -13.42 6.57
CA LYS A 82 -13.63 -14.81 6.76
C LYS A 82 -13.64 -15.60 5.46
N LYS A 83 -14.68 -15.43 4.63
CA LYS A 83 -14.80 -16.09 3.33
C LYS A 83 -13.71 -15.63 2.36
N LEU A 84 -13.38 -14.33 2.35
CA LEU A 84 -12.37 -13.75 1.46
C LEU A 84 -10.95 -14.11 1.87
N THR A 85 -10.66 -14.06 3.17
CA THR A 85 -9.30 -14.21 3.69
C THR A 85 -8.95 -15.62 4.15
N GLY A 86 -9.95 -16.49 4.35
CA GLY A 86 -9.79 -17.81 4.98
C GLY A 86 -9.63 -17.74 6.50
N HIS A 87 -9.68 -16.55 7.12
CA HIS A 87 -9.38 -16.35 8.54
C HIS A 87 -10.43 -15.48 9.23
N ASP A 88 -10.85 -15.92 10.42
CA ASP A 88 -11.81 -15.20 11.26
C ASP A 88 -11.09 -14.22 12.21
N ARG A 89 -10.56 -13.12 11.68
CA ARG A 89 -9.70 -12.18 12.44
C ARG A 89 -10.13 -10.72 12.37
N LEU A 90 -11.28 -10.43 11.77
CA LEU A 90 -11.72 -9.04 11.60
C LEU A 90 -11.81 -8.30 12.95
N LEU A 91 -12.35 -8.93 13.99
CA LEU A 91 -12.50 -8.29 15.29
C LEU A 91 -11.16 -7.95 15.95
N GLN A 92 -10.16 -8.82 15.85
CA GLN A 92 -8.80 -8.55 16.34
C GLN A 92 -8.15 -7.41 15.58
N ILE A 93 -8.34 -7.33 14.26
CA ILE A 93 -7.82 -6.24 13.45
C ILE A 93 -8.45 -4.90 13.83
N LEU A 94 -9.79 -4.88 14.00
CA LEU A 94 -10.51 -3.69 14.43
C LEU A 94 -10.12 -3.25 15.86
N GLU A 95 -9.86 -4.20 16.76
CA GLU A 95 -9.34 -3.89 18.09
C GLU A 95 -7.93 -3.29 18.03
N GLY A 96 -7.03 -3.86 17.21
CA GLY A 96 -5.71 -3.28 16.99
C GLY A 96 -5.76 -1.85 16.42
N ILE A 97 -6.73 -1.56 15.54
CA ILE A 97 -6.97 -0.18 15.04
C ILE A 97 -7.38 0.74 16.19
N LYS A 98 -8.27 0.31 17.10
CA LYS A 98 -8.66 1.12 18.25
C LYS A 98 -7.49 1.40 19.18
N ILE A 99 -6.64 0.40 19.44
CA ILE A 99 -5.43 0.57 20.25
C ILE A 99 -4.52 1.63 19.58
N LEU A 100 -4.25 1.51 18.27
CA LEU A 100 -3.47 2.52 17.55
C LEU A 100 -4.07 3.93 17.65
N GLN A 101 -5.41 4.05 17.60
CA GLN A 101 -6.10 5.34 17.75
C GLN A 101 -5.96 5.89 19.18
N SER A 102 -6.08 5.07 20.21
CA SER A 102 -5.91 5.48 21.61
C SER A 102 -4.48 5.96 21.90
N LEU A 103 -3.49 5.41 21.19
CA LEU A 103 -2.09 5.84 21.24
C LEU A 103 -1.80 7.09 20.38
N ASN A 104 -2.82 7.70 19.77
CA ASN A 104 -2.68 8.83 18.84
C ASN A 104 -1.76 8.54 17.64
N PHE A 105 -1.74 7.29 17.16
CA PHE A 105 -0.96 6.93 15.99
C PHE A 105 -1.41 7.71 14.76
N LYS A 106 -0.47 8.40 14.08
CA LYS A 106 -0.80 9.52 13.20
C LYS A 106 -1.43 9.15 11.86
N ASN A 107 -1.06 8.06 11.25
CA ASN A 107 -1.41 7.76 9.86
C ASN A 107 -1.95 6.34 9.71
N ILE A 108 -3.20 6.14 10.09
CA ILE A 108 -3.89 4.86 9.92
C ILE A 108 -4.67 4.92 8.61
N LYS A 109 -4.40 3.95 7.73
CA LYS A 109 -5.10 3.78 6.47
C LYS A 109 -5.64 2.36 6.38
N VAL A 110 -6.86 2.24 5.90
CA VAL A 110 -7.46 0.95 5.58
C VAL A 110 -7.64 0.86 4.07
N ASN A 111 -7.21 -0.23 3.47
CA ASN A 111 -7.36 -0.51 2.04
C ASN A 111 -8.31 -1.68 1.84
N ALA A 112 -9.22 -1.54 0.90
CA ALA A 112 -10.08 -2.62 0.41
C ALA A 112 -9.95 -2.74 -1.11
N VAL A 113 -9.81 -3.95 -1.61
CA VAL A 113 -9.95 -4.21 -3.06
C VAL A 113 -11.43 -4.16 -3.41
N LEU A 114 -11.79 -3.38 -4.43
CA LEU A 114 -13.15 -3.30 -4.92
C LEU A 114 -13.49 -4.55 -5.71
N LEU A 115 -14.46 -5.33 -5.22
CA LEU A 115 -14.83 -6.64 -5.74
C LEU A 115 -16.32 -6.70 -6.06
N LYS A 116 -16.64 -7.16 -7.27
CA LYS A 116 -18.01 -7.33 -7.76
C LYS A 116 -18.80 -8.30 -6.88
N GLY A 117 -19.99 -7.88 -6.45
CA GLY A 117 -20.90 -8.67 -5.62
C GLY A 117 -20.42 -8.86 -4.16
N VAL A 118 -19.40 -8.10 -3.74
CA VAL A 118 -18.85 -8.16 -2.38
C VAL A 118 -18.98 -6.81 -1.67
N ASN A 119 -18.35 -5.79 -2.22
CA ASN A 119 -18.28 -4.46 -1.61
C ASN A 119 -18.46 -3.33 -2.64
N ASP A 120 -19.16 -3.62 -3.74
CA ASP A 120 -19.41 -2.72 -4.86
C ASP A 120 -20.82 -2.09 -4.87
N THR A 121 -21.52 -2.11 -3.74
CA THR A 121 -22.85 -1.49 -3.60
C THR A 121 -22.81 -0.21 -2.77
N TYR A 122 -23.78 0.68 -2.96
CA TYR A 122 -23.90 1.91 -2.17
C TYR A 122 -24.06 1.61 -0.67
N GLU A 123 -24.79 0.54 -0.32
CA GLU A 123 -24.94 0.10 1.06
C GLU A 123 -23.60 -0.28 1.69
N GLU A 124 -22.75 -1.02 0.96
CA GLU A 124 -21.41 -1.35 1.45
C GLU A 124 -20.54 -0.09 1.59
N PHE A 125 -20.60 0.84 0.64
CA PHE A 125 -19.87 2.12 0.74
C PHE A 125 -20.31 2.93 1.96
N GLU A 126 -21.61 2.93 2.30
CA GLU A 126 -22.13 3.57 3.51
C GLU A 126 -21.61 2.90 4.79
N LYS A 127 -21.51 1.57 4.84
CA LYS A 127 -20.91 0.86 5.98
C LYS A 127 -19.47 1.31 6.22
N PHE A 128 -18.67 1.41 5.16
CA PHE A 128 -17.31 1.95 5.27
C PHE A 128 -17.31 3.45 5.63
N GLY A 129 -18.24 4.22 5.09
CA GLY A 129 -18.46 5.60 5.48
C GLY A 129 -18.71 5.72 6.99
N ASN A 130 -19.67 4.97 7.52
CA ASN A 130 -19.99 4.96 8.94
C ASN A 130 -18.78 4.55 9.82
N PHE A 131 -17.95 3.62 9.34
CA PHE A 131 -16.72 3.25 10.01
C PHE A 131 -15.74 4.42 10.15
N ILE A 132 -15.61 5.28 9.13
CA ILE A 132 -14.71 6.44 9.17
C ILE A 132 -15.36 7.73 9.70
N LYS A 133 -16.68 7.75 9.91
CA LYS A 133 -17.41 8.96 10.32
C LYS A 133 -16.83 9.56 11.60
N ASN A 134 -16.61 8.75 12.60
CA ASN A 134 -16.08 9.17 13.90
C ASN A 134 -14.59 8.83 14.08
N ASN A 135 -13.98 8.19 13.10
CA ASN A 135 -12.61 7.71 13.15
C ASN A 135 -11.73 8.48 12.16
N LYS A 136 -10.60 9.01 12.63
CA LYS A 136 -9.61 9.68 11.78
C LYS A 136 -8.78 8.62 11.01
N ILE A 137 -9.42 7.95 10.07
CA ILE A 137 -8.85 6.89 9.24
C ILE A 137 -9.03 7.27 7.76
N ASP A 138 -7.99 7.09 6.96
CA ASP A 138 -8.12 7.18 5.51
C ASP A 138 -8.53 5.79 4.98
N PHE A 139 -9.78 5.63 4.57
CA PHE A 139 -10.25 4.40 3.93
C PHE A 139 -10.11 4.50 2.41
N ARG A 140 -9.53 3.46 1.78
CA ARG A 140 -9.25 3.47 0.33
C ARG A 140 -9.80 2.26 -0.35
N PHE A 141 -10.58 2.48 -1.39
CA PHE A 141 -10.89 1.45 -2.37
C PHE A 141 -9.80 1.39 -3.45
N ILE A 142 -9.41 0.17 -3.81
CA ILE A 142 -8.45 -0.12 -4.86
C ILE A 142 -9.18 -0.94 -5.92
N GLU A 143 -9.30 -0.42 -7.13
CA GLU A 143 -9.83 -1.20 -8.25
C GLU A 143 -8.98 -2.44 -8.48
N LEU A 144 -9.62 -3.61 -8.57
CA LEU A 144 -8.94 -4.90 -8.75
C LEU A 144 -8.03 -4.86 -9.96
N MET A 145 -6.77 -5.23 -9.77
CA MET A 145 -5.77 -5.27 -10.85
C MET A 145 -5.60 -6.68 -11.39
N GLN A 146 -5.53 -6.80 -12.71
CA GLN A 146 -5.11 -8.04 -13.35
C GLN A 146 -3.63 -8.29 -13.07
N THR A 147 -3.28 -9.55 -12.79
CA THR A 147 -1.91 -10.04 -12.64
C THR A 147 -1.72 -11.30 -13.49
N GLY A 148 -0.49 -11.82 -13.55
CA GLY A 148 -0.18 -12.99 -14.39
C GLY A 148 -0.96 -14.26 -14.03
N ASP A 149 -1.34 -14.41 -12.76
CA ASP A 149 -1.97 -15.63 -12.22
C ASP A 149 -3.45 -15.47 -11.84
N ASN A 150 -4.05 -14.29 -12.00
CA ASN A 150 -5.42 -14.03 -11.52
C ASN A 150 -6.46 -13.75 -12.61
N LEU A 151 -6.22 -14.07 -13.87
CA LEU A 151 -7.08 -13.67 -14.99
C LEU A 151 -8.55 -14.10 -14.81
N ASP A 152 -8.81 -15.33 -14.41
CA ASP A 152 -10.19 -15.82 -14.21
C ASP A 152 -10.86 -15.15 -13.01
N PHE A 153 -10.10 -14.98 -11.92
CA PHE A 153 -10.58 -14.23 -10.77
C PHE A 153 -10.88 -12.78 -11.15
N PHE A 154 -10.01 -12.15 -11.92
CA PHE A 154 -10.19 -10.79 -12.41
C PHE A 154 -11.45 -10.67 -13.26
N LYS A 155 -11.63 -11.50 -14.28
CA LYS A 155 -12.83 -11.49 -15.14
C LYS A 155 -14.14 -11.64 -14.36
N LYS A 156 -14.13 -12.45 -13.30
CA LYS A 156 -15.32 -12.72 -12.48
C LYS A 156 -15.62 -11.60 -11.49
N ASN A 157 -14.59 -11.00 -10.90
CA ASN A 157 -14.72 -10.15 -9.71
C ASN A 157 -14.37 -8.67 -9.96
N HIS A 158 -13.87 -8.32 -11.14
CA HIS A 158 -13.56 -6.94 -11.47
C HIS A 158 -14.84 -6.11 -11.60
N VAL A 159 -14.81 -4.93 -11.03
CA VAL A 159 -15.79 -3.86 -11.23
C VAL A 159 -15.04 -2.53 -11.32
N SER A 160 -15.48 -1.69 -12.27
CA SER A 160 -14.82 -0.38 -12.44
C SER A 160 -15.01 0.49 -11.21
N SER A 161 -13.94 1.16 -10.82
CA SER A 161 -13.94 2.15 -9.74
C SER A 161 -14.91 3.34 -9.97
N LYS A 162 -15.46 3.46 -11.17
CA LYS A 162 -16.48 4.46 -11.49
C LYS A 162 -17.69 4.38 -10.55
N ILE A 163 -18.13 3.16 -10.17
CA ILE A 163 -19.26 3.00 -9.27
C ILE A 163 -19.04 3.68 -7.92
N PHE A 164 -17.82 3.59 -7.38
CA PHE A 164 -17.47 4.27 -6.13
C PHE A 164 -17.33 5.78 -6.33
N LYS A 165 -16.80 6.21 -7.46
CA LYS A 165 -16.72 7.63 -7.81
C LYS A 165 -18.12 8.26 -7.91
N ASP A 166 -19.07 7.59 -8.58
CA ASP A 166 -20.45 8.02 -8.69
C ASP A 166 -21.13 8.11 -7.30
N TYR A 167 -20.85 7.16 -6.40
CA TYR A 167 -21.28 7.21 -5.00
C TYR A 167 -20.74 8.46 -4.27
N LEU A 168 -19.44 8.74 -4.41
CA LEU A 168 -18.80 9.89 -3.76
C LEU A 168 -19.42 11.22 -4.24
N GLU A 169 -19.62 11.37 -5.55
CA GLU A 169 -20.21 12.57 -6.15
C GLU A 169 -21.65 12.76 -5.67
N LYS A 170 -22.49 11.70 -5.69
CA LYS A 170 -23.87 11.74 -5.23
C LYS A 170 -24.01 12.10 -3.76
N ASN A 171 -23.05 11.68 -2.92
CA ASN A 171 -23.03 11.92 -1.48
C ASN A 171 -22.17 13.12 -1.08
N LYS A 172 -21.91 14.06 -1.99
CA LYS A 172 -21.24 15.36 -1.71
C LYS A 172 -19.83 15.25 -1.13
N TRP A 173 -19.12 14.15 -1.40
CA TRP A 173 -17.72 14.05 -1.09
C TRP A 173 -16.91 14.94 -2.02
N VAL A 174 -16.02 15.76 -1.47
CA VAL A 174 -15.24 16.75 -2.21
C VAL A 174 -13.84 16.23 -2.45
N TYR A 175 -13.41 16.22 -3.71
CA TYR A 175 -12.04 15.87 -4.07
C TYR A 175 -11.04 16.86 -3.46
N GLN A 176 -9.98 16.33 -2.85
CA GLN A 176 -8.89 17.11 -2.27
C GLN A 176 -7.57 16.76 -2.96
N THR A 177 -6.91 17.76 -3.52
CA THR A 177 -5.57 17.62 -4.08
C THR A 177 -4.53 17.54 -2.96
N TYR A 178 -3.51 16.71 -3.15
CA TYR A 178 -2.36 16.60 -2.25
C TYR A 178 -1.07 16.89 -3.03
N GLY A 179 -0.02 17.29 -2.31
CA GLY A 179 1.29 17.57 -2.88
C GLY A 179 1.95 16.35 -3.55
N LYS A 180 3.09 16.58 -4.18
CA LYS A 180 3.85 15.57 -4.98
C LYS A 180 4.21 14.29 -4.21
N ASP A 181 4.25 14.33 -2.88
CA ASP A 181 4.52 13.16 -2.02
C ASP A 181 3.30 12.28 -1.76
N ALA A 182 2.13 12.68 -2.22
CA ALA A 182 0.93 11.86 -2.15
C ALA A 182 1.07 10.65 -3.08
N GLY A 183 0.58 9.50 -2.63
CA GLY A 183 0.49 8.31 -3.50
C GLY A 183 -0.60 8.51 -4.58
N PRO A 184 -0.87 7.48 -5.40
CA PRO A 184 -1.79 7.56 -6.53
C PRO A 184 -3.28 7.59 -6.13
N SER A 185 -3.59 7.73 -4.86
CA SER A 185 -4.96 7.78 -4.36
C SER A 185 -5.58 9.15 -4.65
N LEU A 186 -6.70 9.16 -5.34
CA LEU A 186 -7.62 10.30 -5.35
C LEU A 186 -8.29 10.35 -3.99
N ASN A 187 -8.19 11.45 -3.26
CA ASN A 187 -8.71 11.53 -1.91
C ASN A 187 -9.91 12.48 -1.84
N TYR A 188 -10.89 12.11 -1.02
CA TYR A 188 -12.15 12.82 -0.87
C TYR A 188 -12.44 13.06 0.59
N ILE A 189 -12.93 14.24 0.91
CA ILE A 189 -13.33 14.69 2.24
C ILE A 189 -14.82 15.01 2.26
N HIS A 190 -15.41 14.92 3.45
CA HIS A 190 -16.79 15.32 3.70
C HIS A 190 -16.87 16.00 5.07
N SER A 191 -17.67 17.07 5.19
CA SER A 191 -17.74 17.90 6.41
C SER A 191 -18.21 17.15 7.66
N GLU A 192 -19.03 16.11 7.50
CA GLU A 192 -19.56 15.30 8.59
C GLU A 192 -18.65 14.12 9.01
N TYR A 193 -17.53 13.91 8.33
CA TYR A 193 -16.66 12.75 8.54
C TYR A 193 -15.27 13.16 9.02
N LYS A 194 -14.78 12.52 10.08
CA LYS A 194 -13.41 12.73 10.56
C LYS A 194 -12.38 12.04 9.67
N GLY A 195 -12.75 10.91 9.07
CA GLY A 195 -11.91 10.18 8.13
C GLY A 195 -12.10 10.66 6.69
N LYS A 196 -11.39 10.01 5.78
CA LYS A 196 -11.39 10.33 4.35
C LYS A 196 -11.60 9.10 3.52
N PHE A 197 -12.23 9.26 2.37
CA PHE A 197 -12.20 8.24 1.34
C PHE A 197 -11.05 8.47 0.36
N GLY A 198 -10.50 7.38 -0.13
CA GLY A 198 -9.52 7.36 -1.20
C GLY A 198 -9.94 6.39 -2.31
N LEU A 199 -9.52 6.67 -3.52
CA LEU A 199 -9.72 5.82 -4.67
C LEU A 199 -8.40 5.61 -5.41
N ILE A 200 -8.00 4.36 -5.59
CA ILE A 200 -6.86 3.97 -6.43
C ILE A 200 -7.44 3.28 -7.67
N ALA A 201 -7.38 3.99 -8.80
CA ALA A 201 -7.96 3.57 -10.08
C ALA A 201 -6.85 3.32 -11.11
N PRO A 202 -6.22 2.12 -11.12
CA PRO A 202 -5.05 1.83 -11.95
C PRO A 202 -5.33 1.85 -13.45
N TYR A 203 -6.60 1.70 -13.86
CA TYR A 203 -7.03 1.77 -15.26
C TYR A 203 -7.37 3.19 -15.73
N SER A 204 -7.24 4.19 -14.86
CA SER A 204 -7.45 5.59 -15.28
C SER A 204 -6.25 6.10 -16.10
N LYS A 205 -6.56 6.91 -17.13
CA LYS A 205 -5.58 7.43 -18.12
C LYS A 205 -4.35 8.10 -17.48
N ASP A 206 -4.52 8.76 -16.34
CA ASP A 206 -3.46 9.58 -15.72
C ASP A 206 -2.78 8.90 -14.52
N PHE A 207 -3.12 7.65 -14.24
CA PHE A 207 -2.64 6.93 -13.05
C PHE A 207 -1.10 6.85 -12.95
N CYS A 208 -0.44 6.70 -14.07
CA CYS A 208 1.02 6.56 -14.12
C CYS A 208 1.79 7.87 -14.24
N LYS A 209 1.16 8.96 -14.68
CA LYS A 209 1.84 10.25 -14.93
C LYS A 209 2.63 10.80 -13.75
N THR A 210 2.15 10.56 -12.53
CA THR A 210 2.79 11.05 -11.29
C THR A 210 3.45 9.94 -10.48
N CYS A 211 3.68 8.78 -11.08
CA CYS A 211 4.23 7.63 -10.37
C CYS A 211 5.73 7.80 -10.07
N ASN A 212 6.05 8.07 -8.82
CA ASN A 212 7.42 8.20 -8.29
C ASN A 212 7.86 6.97 -7.47
N ARG A 213 7.27 5.80 -7.69
CA ARG A 213 7.52 4.59 -6.88
C ARG A 213 8.54 3.68 -7.53
N LEU A 214 9.39 3.13 -6.66
CA LEU A 214 10.27 1.99 -6.92
C LEU A 214 9.87 0.83 -6.01
N ARG A 215 10.27 -0.38 -6.35
CA ARG A 215 10.09 -1.56 -5.50
C ARG A 215 11.40 -2.34 -5.41
N ILE A 216 11.65 -2.85 -4.21
CA ILE A 216 12.73 -3.81 -3.97
C ILE A 216 12.07 -5.11 -3.51
N THR A 217 12.30 -6.19 -4.24
CA THR A 217 11.77 -7.50 -3.89
C THR A 217 12.50 -8.08 -2.67
N SER A 218 11.92 -9.11 -2.05
CA SER A 218 12.58 -9.86 -0.96
C SER A 218 13.89 -10.52 -1.40
N ARG A 219 14.11 -10.68 -2.70
CA ARG A 219 15.36 -11.18 -3.29
C ARG A 219 16.40 -10.09 -3.53
N GLY A 220 16.05 -8.81 -3.30
CA GLY A 220 16.94 -7.68 -3.55
C GLY A 220 16.93 -7.19 -4.99
N ASP A 221 15.88 -7.47 -5.75
CA ASP A 221 15.75 -6.98 -7.13
C ASP A 221 15.04 -5.64 -7.15
N LEU A 222 15.61 -4.66 -7.85
CA LEU A 222 14.98 -3.38 -8.11
C LEU A 222 13.97 -3.53 -9.26
N ARG A 223 12.73 -3.09 -9.03
CA ARG A 223 11.68 -2.96 -10.04
C ARG A 223 11.21 -1.51 -10.15
N LEU A 224 11.19 -0.98 -11.35
CA LEU A 224 10.78 0.39 -11.65
C LEU A 224 9.26 0.55 -11.69
N CYS A 225 8.55 -0.54 -12.00
CA CYS A 225 7.11 -0.58 -12.09
C CYS A 225 6.57 -1.89 -11.47
N LEU A 226 5.33 -1.86 -10.97
CA LEU A 226 4.62 -3.05 -10.49
C LEU A 226 4.40 -4.07 -11.62
N PHE A 227 4.05 -3.58 -12.80
CA PHE A 227 3.75 -4.36 -14.00
C PHE A 227 4.90 -4.33 -15.04
N GLY A 228 6.13 -4.04 -14.57
CA GLY A 228 7.29 -4.03 -15.45
C GLY A 228 7.75 -5.44 -15.85
N ASN A 229 8.35 -5.55 -17.03
CA ASN A 229 8.88 -6.80 -17.57
C ASN A 229 10.32 -7.08 -17.13
N THR A 230 10.94 -6.16 -16.37
CA THR A 230 12.34 -6.27 -15.96
C THR A 230 12.53 -5.99 -14.49
N GLY A 231 13.52 -6.62 -13.91
CA GLY A 231 14.07 -6.33 -12.61
C GLY A 231 15.58 -6.54 -12.64
N ILE A 232 16.33 -5.77 -11.88
CA ILE A 232 17.77 -5.94 -11.75
C ILE A 232 18.15 -6.27 -10.32
N SER A 233 18.99 -7.30 -10.14
CA SER A 233 19.46 -7.68 -8.81
C SER A 233 20.46 -6.66 -8.28
N LEU A 234 20.20 -6.16 -7.07
CA LEU A 234 21.12 -5.29 -6.32
C LEU A 234 21.99 -6.08 -5.34
N ARG A 235 21.78 -7.40 -5.20
CA ARG A 235 22.40 -8.20 -4.13
C ARG A 235 23.93 -8.17 -4.15
N HIS A 236 24.53 -8.18 -5.33
CA HIS A 236 25.99 -8.17 -5.49
C HIS A 236 26.61 -6.87 -4.97
N LEU A 237 25.86 -5.76 -4.97
CA LEU A 237 26.29 -4.45 -4.46
C LEU A 237 25.85 -4.18 -3.00
N LEU A 238 25.32 -5.18 -2.32
CA LEU A 238 24.86 -5.09 -0.93
C LEU A 238 25.73 -5.93 0.03
N GLN A 239 26.91 -6.40 -0.41
CA GLN A 239 27.73 -7.32 0.36
C GLN A 239 28.64 -6.58 1.37
N ASN A 240 29.11 -5.39 1.04
CA ASN A 240 29.94 -4.57 1.92
C ASN A 240 29.64 -3.06 1.73
N ASP A 241 30.17 -2.23 2.63
CA ASP A 241 29.83 -0.81 2.67
C ASP A 241 30.56 0.00 1.59
N SER A 242 31.69 -0.51 1.05
CA SER A 242 32.46 0.15 -0.01
C SER A 242 31.74 0.14 -1.38
N GLN A 243 30.70 -0.67 -1.52
CA GLN A 243 29.90 -0.78 -2.76
C GLN A 243 28.78 0.26 -2.86
N LYS A 244 28.68 1.19 -1.92
CA LYS A 244 27.57 2.14 -1.83
C LYS A 244 27.47 3.03 -3.07
N ASP A 245 28.58 3.59 -3.53
CA ASP A 245 28.60 4.53 -4.68
C ASP A 245 28.20 3.80 -5.97
N GLU A 246 28.71 2.60 -6.20
CA GLU A 246 28.34 1.75 -7.32
C GLU A 246 26.84 1.36 -7.29
N LEU A 247 26.29 1.11 -6.08
CA LEU A 247 24.87 0.85 -5.91
C LEU A 247 24.01 2.06 -6.25
N VAL A 248 24.41 3.27 -5.82
CA VAL A 248 23.74 4.53 -6.13
C VAL A 248 23.74 4.77 -7.63
N ASP A 249 24.88 4.65 -8.29
CA ASP A 249 25.03 4.83 -9.73
C ASP A 249 24.16 3.84 -10.53
N LEU A 250 24.14 2.57 -10.11
CA LEU A 250 23.30 1.56 -10.73
C LEU A 250 21.81 1.93 -10.61
N ILE A 251 21.36 2.37 -9.46
CA ILE A 251 19.95 2.78 -9.26
C ILE A 251 19.63 3.99 -10.15
N ILE A 252 20.48 5.00 -10.21
CA ILE A 252 20.30 6.18 -11.09
C ILE A 252 20.18 5.74 -12.53
N LYS A 253 21.11 4.92 -13.03
CA LYS A 253 21.09 4.39 -14.38
C LYS A 253 19.77 3.67 -14.69
N GLN A 254 19.25 2.89 -13.75
CA GLN A 254 17.97 2.20 -13.93
C GLN A 254 16.79 3.18 -13.97
N LEU A 255 16.80 4.24 -13.17
CA LEU A 255 15.72 5.23 -13.15
C LEU A 255 15.43 5.84 -14.51
N HIS A 256 16.45 6.07 -15.33
CA HIS A 256 16.30 6.56 -16.71
C HIS A 256 15.54 5.60 -17.62
N LEU A 257 15.44 4.32 -17.25
CA LEU A 257 14.70 3.29 -18.00
C LEU A 257 13.23 3.16 -17.57
N LYS A 258 12.79 3.98 -16.60
CA LYS A 258 11.42 3.93 -16.10
C LYS A 258 10.44 4.40 -17.17
N LYS A 259 9.54 3.48 -17.59
CA LYS A 259 8.48 3.79 -18.57
C LYS A 259 7.41 4.72 -17.95
N GLU A 260 6.78 5.53 -18.79
CA GLU A 260 5.72 6.46 -18.40
C GLU A 260 4.40 5.74 -18.02
N SER A 261 4.12 4.59 -18.63
CA SER A 261 2.91 3.80 -18.35
C SER A 261 3.21 2.31 -18.17
N HIS A 262 2.33 1.63 -17.47
CA HIS A 262 2.37 0.17 -17.29
C HIS A 262 1.49 -0.59 -18.31
N HIS A 263 0.67 0.11 -19.10
CA HIS A 263 -0.26 -0.45 -20.12
C HIS A 263 -1.18 -1.57 -19.60
N LEU A 264 -1.55 -1.51 -18.32
CA LEU A 264 -2.45 -2.49 -17.70
C LEU A 264 -3.83 -2.51 -18.38
N GLU A 265 -4.28 -1.37 -18.90
CA GLU A 265 -5.49 -1.21 -19.71
C GLU A 265 -5.49 -2.05 -21.00
N LEU A 266 -4.30 -2.42 -21.48
CA LEU A 266 -4.09 -3.33 -22.62
C LEU A 266 -3.89 -4.79 -22.19
N GLY A 267 -4.00 -5.08 -20.88
CA GLY A 267 -3.78 -6.40 -20.32
C GLY A 267 -2.30 -6.76 -20.11
N GLU A 268 -1.39 -5.79 -20.19
CA GLU A 268 0.03 -6.02 -19.93
C GLU A 268 0.30 -6.10 -18.43
N THR A 269 0.38 -7.31 -17.89
CA THR A 269 0.63 -7.56 -16.45
C THR A 269 2.12 -7.67 -16.09
N GLY A 270 3.01 -7.61 -17.08
CA GLY A 270 4.45 -7.78 -16.90
C GLY A 270 4.81 -9.17 -16.33
N ILE A 271 5.92 -9.23 -15.62
CA ILE A 271 6.41 -10.44 -14.93
C ILE A 271 5.85 -10.60 -13.52
N THR A 272 4.81 -9.86 -13.14
CA THR A 272 4.23 -9.93 -11.80
C THR A 272 3.16 -11.03 -11.74
N PRO A 273 3.47 -12.20 -11.14
CA PRO A 273 2.50 -13.28 -11.05
C PRO A 273 1.34 -12.87 -10.13
N ASN A 274 1.68 -12.32 -8.96
CA ASN A 274 0.71 -11.78 -8.00
C ASN A 274 1.30 -10.57 -7.25
N LEU A 275 0.43 -9.79 -6.61
CA LEU A 275 0.85 -8.55 -5.92
C LEU A 275 1.64 -8.83 -4.65
N SER A 276 1.38 -9.93 -3.95
CA SER A 276 2.08 -10.29 -2.71
C SER A 276 3.57 -10.54 -2.93
N SER A 277 3.98 -11.01 -4.11
CA SER A 277 5.39 -11.25 -4.44
C SER A 277 6.21 -9.97 -4.62
N THR A 278 5.54 -8.83 -4.82
CA THR A 278 6.15 -7.53 -5.10
C THR A 278 5.80 -6.44 -4.09
N GLY A 279 5.13 -6.82 -3.01
CA GLY A 279 4.72 -5.89 -1.96
C GLY A 279 3.59 -4.94 -2.40
N GLY A 280 2.60 -5.49 -3.10
CA GLY A 280 1.42 -4.78 -3.60
C GLY A 280 0.49 -4.30 -2.53
#